data_18c7ae9d2d2bb799ae6ddfdc26aab51e
#
_entry.id   18c7ae9d2d2bb799ae6ddfdc26aab51e
#
_cell.length_a   1.000
_cell.length_b   1.000
_cell.length_c   1.000
_cell.angle_alpha   90.00
_cell.angle_beta   90.00
_cell.angle_gamma   90.00
#
_symmetry.space_group_name_H-M   'P 1'
#
loop_
_entity.id
_entity.type
_entity.pdbx_description
1 polymer ?
#
loop_
_entity_poly.entity_id
_entity_poly.type
_entity_poly.pdbx_seq_one_letter_code
_entity_poly.pdbx_strand_id
1 'polypeptide(L)'
;MIEKLDGGYLPYTPPVNLLRGFRVAIDMIFEEGLENIWKRHYRLAEGTRRAITEGWGLNLCAKEEKWYSDTVSAIVVPEGFDASKVISTAFNKYNLALGAGLSKVAGKVFRIGHLGDLNECMLFGAISGAEMAMLDNGIKVEPGSGAAAASKYWSQN
;
A
#
# COMPACT_ATOMS: atom_id res chain seq x y z
N MET A 1 19.42 -28.38 -6.48
CA MET A 1 19.22 -27.06 -7.11
C MET A 1 20.56 -26.36 -7.42
N ILE A 2 21.46 -26.26 -6.46
CA ILE A 2 22.79 -25.61 -6.61
C ILE A 2 23.63 -26.27 -7.71
N GLU A 3 23.76 -27.60 -7.71
CA GLU A 3 24.54 -28.34 -8.72
C GLU A 3 24.13 -28.09 -10.18
N LYS A 4 22.84 -27.82 -10.45
CA LYS A 4 22.39 -27.45 -11.81
C LYS A 4 22.82 -26.06 -12.22
N LEU A 5 22.85 -25.13 -11.26
CA LEU A 5 23.33 -23.75 -11.50
C LEU A 5 24.84 -23.73 -11.80
N ASP A 6 25.62 -24.55 -11.10
CA ASP A 6 27.08 -24.69 -11.33
C ASP A 6 27.37 -25.22 -12.73
N GLY A 7 26.50 -26.06 -13.30
CA GLY A 7 26.56 -26.54 -14.67
C GLY A 7 26.02 -25.57 -15.73
N GLY A 8 25.60 -24.37 -15.36
CA GLY A 8 25.02 -23.37 -16.27
C GLY A 8 23.57 -23.66 -16.70
N TYR A 9 22.89 -24.61 -16.02
CA TYR A 9 21.49 -24.96 -16.29
C TYR A 9 20.56 -24.43 -15.20
N LEU A 10 19.44 -23.84 -15.61
CA LEU A 10 18.37 -23.50 -14.68
C LEU A 10 17.57 -24.77 -14.34
N PRO A 11 17.12 -24.93 -13.07
CA PRO A 11 16.36 -26.12 -12.65
C PRO A 11 14.99 -26.24 -13.33
N TYR A 12 14.46 -25.12 -13.82
CA TYR A 12 13.19 -25.01 -14.54
C TYR A 12 13.31 -24.02 -15.70
N THR A 13 12.33 -24.01 -16.61
CA THR A 13 12.25 -23.02 -17.68
C THR A 13 12.19 -21.59 -17.08
N PRO A 14 13.13 -20.69 -17.45
CA PRO A 14 13.16 -19.37 -16.88
C PRO A 14 11.95 -18.54 -17.34
N PRO A 15 11.35 -17.72 -16.45
CA PRO A 15 10.27 -16.79 -16.80
C PRO A 15 10.82 -15.57 -17.54
N VAL A 16 11.20 -15.72 -18.81
CA VAL A 16 11.97 -14.73 -19.59
C VAL A 16 11.30 -13.35 -19.60
N ASN A 17 9.97 -13.29 -19.73
CA ASN A 17 9.23 -12.02 -19.74
C ASN A 17 9.33 -11.31 -18.40
N LEU A 18 9.25 -12.06 -17.29
CA LEU A 18 9.42 -11.50 -15.94
C LEU A 18 10.85 -11.00 -15.73
N LEU A 19 11.85 -11.73 -16.22
CA LEU A 19 13.26 -11.32 -16.13
C LEU A 19 13.53 -10.04 -16.94
N ARG A 20 12.89 -9.86 -18.10
CA ARG A 20 12.98 -8.62 -18.88
C ARG A 20 12.36 -7.45 -18.11
N GLY A 21 11.16 -7.60 -17.54
CA GLY A 21 10.53 -6.58 -16.71
C GLY A 21 11.37 -6.26 -15.47
N PHE A 22 11.95 -7.28 -14.83
CA PHE A 22 12.85 -7.11 -13.70
C PHE A 22 14.12 -6.31 -14.07
N ARG A 23 14.68 -6.55 -15.25
CA ARG A 23 15.82 -5.76 -15.73
C ARG A 23 15.46 -4.28 -15.87
N VAL A 24 14.32 -3.97 -16.49
CA VAL A 24 13.84 -2.58 -16.63
C VAL A 24 13.63 -1.94 -15.26
N ALA A 25 13.02 -2.66 -14.31
CA ALA A 25 12.84 -2.15 -12.95
C ALA A 25 14.16 -1.83 -12.26
N ILE A 26 15.19 -2.66 -12.45
CA ILE A 26 16.54 -2.39 -11.94
C ILE A 26 17.14 -1.13 -12.57
N ASP A 27 17.02 -0.97 -13.88
CA ASP A 27 17.52 0.21 -14.58
C ASP A 27 16.84 1.49 -14.07
N MET A 28 15.52 1.49 -13.83
CA MET A 28 14.78 2.59 -13.20
C MET A 28 15.26 2.89 -11.76
N ILE A 29 15.54 1.85 -10.98
CA ILE A 29 16.09 2.00 -9.62
C ILE A 29 17.46 2.69 -9.65
N PHE A 30 18.33 2.32 -10.58
CA PHE A 30 19.63 2.96 -10.71
C PHE A 30 19.54 4.39 -11.25
N GLU A 31 18.57 4.68 -12.12
CA GLU A 31 18.33 6.03 -12.65
C GLU A 31 17.87 7.00 -11.56
N GLU A 32 16.91 6.58 -10.73
CA GLU A 32 16.43 7.39 -9.59
C GLU A 32 17.44 7.44 -8.43
N GLY A 33 18.14 6.34 -8.17
CA GLY A 33 19.06 6.13 -7.06
C GLY A 33 18.36 5.69 -5.78
N LEU A 34 18.94 4.70 -5.10
CA LEU A 34 18.33 4.04 -3.93
C LEU A 34 17.95 5.02 -2.80
N GLU A 35 18.80 6.00 -2.50
CA GLU A 35 18.52 6.96 -1.44
C GLU A 35 17.31 7.84 -1.76
N ASN A 36 17.14 8.24 -3.03
CA ASN A 36 15.97 9.01 -3.47
C ASN A 36 14.71 8.16 -3.43
N ILE A 37 14.79 6.89 -3.83
CA ILE A 37 13.70 5.92 -3.73
C ILE A 37 13.26 5.76 -2.27
N TRP A 38 14.19 5.60 -1.32
CA TRP A 38 13.86 5.48 0.09
C TRP A 38 13.17 6.74 0.63
N LYS A 39 13.67 7.93 0.30
CA LYS A 39 13.05 9.21 0.69
C LYS A 39 11.64 9.34 0.13
N ARG A 40 11.45 9.01 -1.16
CA ARG A 40 10.14 9.04 -1.81
C ARG A 40 9.17 8.06 -1.15
N HIS A 41 9.57 6.81 -0.91
CA HIS A 41 8.72 5.82 -0.24
C HIS A 41 8.36 6.24 1.18
N TYR A 42 9.32 6.71 1.98
CA TYR A 42 9.06 7.23 3.32
C TYR A 42 8.04 8.38 3.29
N ARG A 43 8.23 9.35 2.40
CA ARG A 43 7.33 10.49 2.25
C ARG A 43 5.91 10.07 1.85
N LEU A 44 5.77 9.18 0.87
CA LEU A 44 4.48 8.64 0.43
C LEU A 44 3.81 7.82 1.54
N ALA A 45 4.58 6.99 2.23
CA ALA A 45 4.10 6.20 3.36
C ALA A 45 3.60 7.08 4.50
N GLU A 46 4.36 8.12 4.87
CA GLU A 46 3.99 9.01 5.98
C GLU A 46 2.70 9.78 5.66
N GLY A 47 2.55 10.33 4.45
CA GLY A 47 1.30 10.96 4.04
C GLY A 47 0.11 9.99 4.08
N THR A 48 0.31 8.73 3.69
CA THR A 48 -0.72 7.68 3.81
C THR A 48 -1.04 7.38 5.27
N ARG A 49 -0.05 7.30 6.15
CA ARG A 49 -0.26 7.14 7.60
C ARG A 49 -1.05 8.30 8.20
N ARG A 50 -0.75 9.55 7.79
CA ARG A 50 -1.52 10.73 8.21
C ARG A 50 -2.97 10.68 7.74
N ALA A 51 -3.22 10.24 6.50
CA ALA A 51 -4.59 10.01 6.03
C ALA A 51 -5.36 9.06 6.96
N ILE A 52 -4.71 7.99 7.42
CA ILE A 52 -5.32 6.97 8.27
C ILE A 52 -5.55 7.49 9.69
N THR A 53 -4.52 8.06 10.31
CA THR A 53 -4.55 8.41 11.75
C THR A 53 -5.17 9.77 12.01
N GLU A 54 -4.81 10.80 11.25
CA GLU A 54 -5.31 12.16 11.43
C GLU A 54 -6.59 12.41 10.62
N GLY A 55 -6.66 11.85 9.40
CA GLY A 55 -7.82 12.01 8.53
C GLY A 55 -8.99 11.15 8.99
N TRP A 56 -8.83 9.85 8.96
CA TRP A 56 -9.93 8.91 9.29
C TRP A 56 -10.09 8.63 10.78
N GLY A 57 -9.10 8.97 11.61
CA GLY A 57 -9.10 8.66 13.04
C GLY A 57 -8.99 7.15 13.31
N LEU A 58 -8.42 6.38 12.37
CA LEU A 58 -8.24 4.94 12.47
C LEU A 58 -6.84 4.56 12.95
N ASN A 59 -6.71 3.33 13.43
CA ASN A 59 -5.44 2.82 13.91
C ASN A 59 -4.71 2.01 12.83
N LEU A 60 -3.38 2.13 12.82
CA LEU A 60 -2.50 1.21 12.13
C LEU A 60 -2.40 -0.12 12.88
N CYS A 61 -2.23 -1.22 12.14
CA CYS A 61 -2.03 -2.54 12.73
C CYS A 61 -0.70 -2.62 13.49
N ALA A 62 0.36 -1.98 12.99
CA ALA A 62 1.61 -1.82 13.69
C ALA A 62 1.45 -0.75 14.78
N LYS A 63 1.72 -1.11 16.04
CA LYS A 63 1.46 -0.27 17.22
C LYS A 63 2.58 0.71 17.56
N GLU A 64 3.76 0.50 17.00
CA GLU A 64 4.94 1.32 17.26
C GLU A 64 5.57 1.72 15.92
N GLU A 65 6.05 2.95 15.81
CA GLU A 65 6.65 3.51 14.59
C GLU A 65 7.82 2.67 14.07
N LYS A 66 8.63 2.10 14.95
CA LYS A 66 9.75 1.22 14.56
C LYS A 66 9.33 -0.02 13.76
N TRP A 67 8.03 -0.35 13.75
CA TRP A 67 7.46 -1.47 12.99
C TRP A 67 6.70 -1.01 11.73
N TYR A 68 6.71 0.28 11.43
CA TYR A 68 6.09 0.79 10.22
C TYR A 68 6.88 0.35 8.99
N SER A 69 6.14 0.02 7.93
CA SER A 69 6.71 -0.24 6.62
C SER A 69 6.51 0.96 5.72
N ASP A 70 7.54 1.31 4.95
CA ASP A 70 7.43 2.37 3.95
C ASP A 70 6.88 1.86 2.61
N THR A 71 6.39 0.61 2.57
CA THR A 71 5.85 0.01 1.35
C THR A 71 4.38 -0.39 1.45
N VAL A 72 3.85 -0.53 2.67
CA VAL A 72 2.46 -0.90 2.92
C VAL A 72 1.98 -0.38 4.26
N SER A 73 0.78 0.18 4.28
CA SER A 73 0.06 0.53 5.52
C SER A 73 -1.11 -0.43 5.73
N ALA A 74 -1.20 -0.99 6.93
CA ALA A 74 -2.26 -1.90 7.33
C ALA A 74 -3.21 -1.18 8.30
N ILE A 75 -4.47 -1.05 7.91
CA ILE A 75 -5.50 -0.25 8.59
C ILE A 75 -6.44 -1.18 9.36
N VAL A 76 -6.61 -0.94 10.66
CA VAL A 76 -7.56 -1.70 11.48
C VAL A 76 -8.94 -1.07 11.33
N VAL A 77 -9.93 -1.85 10.88
CA VAL A 77 -11.33 -1.39 10.86
C VAL A 77 -11.89 -1.37 12.29
N PRO A 78 -12.83 -0.47 12.59
CA PRO A 78 -13.46 -0.42 13.90
C PRO A 78 -14.16 -1.74 14.27
N GLU A 79 -14.30 -2.01 15.56
CA GLU A 79 -14.98 -3.19 16.05
C GLU A 79 -16.44 -3.26 15.51
N GLY A 80 -16.86 -4.45 15.14
CA GLY A 80 -18.17 -4.68 14.52
C GLY A 80 -18.19 -4.55 13.00
N PHE A 81 -17.10 -4.12 12.36
CA PHE A 81 -16.98 -4.05 10.91
C PHE A 81 -16.07 -5.14 10.35
N ASP A 82 -16.30 -5.50 9.08
CA ASP A 82 -15.52 -6.51 8.35
C ASP A 82 -14.72 -5.85 7.21
N ALA A 83 -13.40 -5.86 7.35
CA ALA A 83 -12.48 -5.34 6.33
C ALA A 83 -12.65 -6.03 4.96
N SER A 84 -13.09 -7.30 4.94
CA SER A 84 -13.33 -8.03 3.68
C SER A 84 -14.44 -7.39 2.86
N LYS A 85 -15.46 -6.81 3.50
CA LYS A 85 -16.53 -6.07 2.83
C LYS A 85 -16.01 -4.76 2.24
N VAL A 86 -15.17 -4.02 2.98
CA VAL A 86 -14.52 -2.80 2.48
C VAL A 86 -13.69 -3.12 1.23
N ILE A 87 -12.88 -4.19 1.26
CA ILE A 87 -12.07 -4.64 0.13
C ILE A 87 -12.94 -5.00 -1.07
N SER A 88 -14.01 -5.77 -0.85
CA SER A 88 -14.94 -6.17 -1.91
C SER A 88 -15.65 -4.97 -2.53
N THR A 89 -16.09 -4.01 -1.72
CA THR A 89 -16.72 -2.77 -2.19
C THR A 89 -15.73 -1.92 -3.00
N ALA A 90 -14.50 -1.75 -2.49
CA ALA A 90 -13.44 -1.03 -3.21
C ALA A 90 -13.18 -1.64 -4.58
N PHE A 91 -13.09 -2.96 -4.67
CA PHE A 91 -12.84 -3.66 -5.92
C PHE A 91 -14.03 -3.57 -6.90
N ASN A 92 -15.22 -3.94 -6.44
CA ASN A 92 -16.38 -4.08 -7.34
C ASN A 92 -16.98 -2.75 -7.76
N LYS A 93 -16.94 -1.73 -6.90
CA LYS A 93 -17.59 -0.44 -7.16
C LYS A 93 -16.61 0.62 -7.68
N TYR A 94 -15.36 0.58 -7.21
CA TYR A 94 -14.38 1.63 -7.47
C TYR A 94 -13.15 1.15 -8.28
N ASN A 95 -13.11 -0.12 -8.69
CA ASN A 95 -11.96 -0.74 -9.37
C ASN A 95 -10.63 -0.57 -8.60
N LEU A 96 -10.72 -0.50 -7.28
CA LEU A 96 -9.58 -0.32 -6.39
C LEU A 96 -9.23 -1.64 -5.70
N ALA A 97 -8.04 -2.17 -5.95
CA ALA A 97 -7.53 -3.35 -5.28
C ALA A 97 -6.86 -2.98 -3.96
N LEU A 98 -7.44 -3.41 -2.85
CA LEU A 98 -6.86 -3.28 -1.51
C LEU A 98 -6.36 -4.65 -1.03
N GLY A 99 -5.27 -4.66 -0.25
CA GLY A 99 -4.75 -5.88 0.34
C GLY A 99 -5.61 -6.37 1.52
N ALA A 100 -5.82 -7.68 1.64
CA ALA A 100 -6.53 -8.27 2.77
C ALA A 100 -5.61 -8.52 3.97
N GLY A 101 -6.15 -8.43 5.19
CA GLY A 101 -5.50 -8.95 6.38
C GLY A 101 -5.34 -10.48 6.29
N LEU A 102 -4.23 -11.01 6.79
CA LEU A 102 -3.93 -12.43 6.74
C LEU A 102 -3.97 -13.05 8.14
N SER A 103 -4.29 -14.36 8.21
CA SER A 103 -4.20 -15.12 9.45
C SER A 103 -5.01 -14.48 10.59
N LYS A 104 -4.34 -14.09 11.69
CA LYS A 104 -4.97 -13.54 12.91
C LYS A 104 -5.69 -12.20 12.70
N VAL A 105 -5.37 -11.47 11.63
CA VAL A 105 -5.96 -10.17 11.30
C VAL A 105 -6.88 -10.23 10.08
N ALA A 106 -7.22 -11.43 9.59
CA ALA A 106 -8.21 -11.63 8.54
C ALA A 106 -9.57 -11.02 8.96
N GLY A 107 -10.20 -10.28 8.07
CA GLY A 107 -11.46 -9.56 8.33
C GLY A 107 -11.34 -8.34 9.25
N LYS A 108 -10.19 -8.12 9.90
CA LYS A 108 -9.97 -6.99 10.82
C LYS A 108 -9.16 -5.86 10.21
N VAL A 109 -8.44 -6.15 9.13
CA VAL A 109 -7.48 -5.23 8.52
C VAL A 109 -7.63 -5.25 7.01
N PHE A 110 -7.55 -4.09 6.38
CA PHE A 110 -7.23 -3.96 4.97
C PHE A 110 -5.91 -3.21 4.80
N ARG A 111 -5.30 -3.28 3.62
CA ARG A 111 -3.97 -2.71 3.38
C ARG A 111 -3.97 -1.84 2.13
N ILE A 112 -3.28 -0.70 2.23
CA ILE A 112 -2.92 0.16 1.11
C ILE A 112 -1.44 -0.03 0.84
N GLY A 113 -1.09 -0.50 -0.37
CA GLY A 113 0.28 -0.57 -0.83
C GLY A 113 0.74 0.77 -1.40
N HIS A 114 1.97 1.15 -1.05
CA HIS A 114 2.60 2.37 -1.57
C HIS A 114 4.05 2.08 -1.99
N LEU A 115 4.27 0.93 -2.60
CA LEU A 115 5.53 0.44 -3.14
C LEU A 115 5.58 0.61 -4.65
N GLY A 116 6.72 1.01 -5.16
CA GLY A 116 7.02 1.03 -6.59
C GLY A 116 7.10 2.45 -7.16
N ASP A 117 6.89 2.57 -8.45
CA ASP A 117 6.88 3.85 -9.17
C ASP A 117 5.53 4.54 -8.99
N LEU A 118 5.32 5.06 -7.77
CA LEU A 118 4.10 5.74 -7.34
C LEU A 118 4.38 7.21 -7.05
N ASN A 119 3.30 8.01 -7.16
CA ASN A 119 3.28 9.40 -6.75
C ASN A 119 2.04 9.70 -5.89
N GLU A 120 1.95 10.93 -5.41
CA GLU A 120 0.86 11.39 -4.54
C GLU A 120 -0.50 11.28 -5.22
N CYS A 121 -0.61 11.59 -6.51
CA CYS A 121 -1.89 11.53 -7.24
C CYS A 121 -2.45 10.11 -7.28
N MET A 122 -1.59 9.10 -7.45
CA MET A 122 -2.00 7.69 -7.42
C MET A 122 -2.48 7.31 -6.02
N LEU A 123 -1.81 7.77 -4.97
CA LEU A 123 -2.20 7.52 -3.59
C LEU A 123 -3.45 8.29 -3.18
N PHE A 124 -3.69 9.50 -3.68
CA PHE A 124 -4.97 10.18 -3.49
C PHE A 124 -6.13 9.35 -4.03
N GLY A 125 -5.98 8.72 -5.20
CA GLY A 125 -6.98 7.80 -5.74
C GLY A 125 -7.22 6.61 -4.81
N ALA A 126 -6.15 6.00 -4.27
CA ALA A 126 -6.26 4.88 -3.34
C ALA A 126 -6.89 5.28 -2.00
N ILE A 127 -6.48 6.41 -1.42
CA ILE A 127 -7.02 6.95 -0.17
C ILE A 127 -8.51 7.28 -0.33
N SER A 128 -8.88 8.05 -1.35
CA SER A 128 -10.27 8.45 -1.58
C SER A 128 -11.16 7.25 -1.90
N GLY A 129 -10.67 6.29 -2.69
CA GLY A 129 -11.42 5.07 -3.00
C GLY A 129 -11.63 4.18 -1.78
N ALA A 130 -10.63 4.06 -0.92
CA ALA A 130 -10.75 3.33 0.35
C ALA A 130 -11.73 4.03 1.31
N GLU A 131 -11.69 5.35 1.39
CA GLU A 131 -12.62 6.17 2.18
C GLU A 131 -14.07 5.97 1.72
N MET A 132 -14.33 6.07 0.42
CA MET A 132 -15.66 5.80 -0.15
C MET A 132 -16.13 4.38 0.15
N ALA A 133 -15.25 3.39 0.04
CA ALA A 133 -15.61 2.00 0.35
C ALA A 133 -15.91 1.80 1.85
N MET A 134 -15.22 2.50 2.74
CA MET A 134 -15.52 2.49 4.18
C MET A 134 -16.90 3.12 4.47
N LEU A 135 -17.20 4.28 3.87
CA LEU A 135 -18.49 4.96 4.01
C LEU A 135 -19.65 4.09 3.51
N ASP A 136 -19.51 3.44 2.36
CA ASP A 136 -20.50 2.50 1.81
C ASP A 136 -20.78 1.31 2.75
N ASN A 137 -19.81 0.94 3.57
CA ASN A 137 -19.96 -0.13 4.56
C ASN A 137 -20.36 0.38 5.96
N GLY A 138 -20.70 1.67 6.08
CA GLY A 138 -21.18 2.27 7.31
C GLY A 138 -20.08 2.63 8.33
N ILE A 139 -18.81 2.51 7.98
CA ILE A 139 -17.70 2.99 8.80
C ILE A 139 -17.71 4.53 8.75
N LYS A 140 -17.83 5.15 9.90
CA LYS A 140 -17.93 6.60 10.03
C LYS A 140 -16.54 7.23 9.94
N VAL A 141 -16.24 7.82 8.80
CA VAL A 141 -15.10 8.70 8.56
C VAL A 141 -15.61 10.00 7.94
N GLU A 142 -14.94 11.10 8.16
CA GLU A 142 -15.32 12.38 7.54
C GLU A 142 -14.94 12.37 6.06
N PRO A 143 -15.87 12.61 5.12
CA PRO A 143 -15.58 12.58 3.70
C PRO A 143 -14.48 13.59 3.30
N GLY A 144 -13.47 13.12 2.59
CA GLY A 144 -12.32 13.93 2.14
C GLY A 144 -11.22 14.11 3.19
N SER A 145 -11.44 13.67 4.43
CA SER A 145 -10.48 13.88 5.51
C SER A 145 -9.13 13.17 5.30
N GLY A 146 -9.16 11.97 4.74
CA GLY A 146 -7.94 11.24 4.44
C GLY A 146 -7.07 11.96 3.41
N ALA A 147 -7.68 12.40 2.31
CA ALA A 147 -6.98 13.16 1.28
C ALA A 147 -6.47 14.51 1.81
N ALA A 148 -7.24 15.21 2.63
CA ALA A 148 -6.86 16.48 3.24
C ALA A 148 -5.62 16.32 4.16
N ALA A 149 -5.61 15.29 5.02
CA ALA A 149 -4.49 15.02 5.93
C ALA A 149 -3.21 14.65 5.15
N ALA A 150 -3.32 13.78 4.14
CA ALA A 150 -2.20 13.44 3.27
C ALA A 150 -1.65 14.66 2.52
N SER A 151 -2.54 15.47 1.91
CA SER A 151 -2.18 16.70 1.19
C SER A 151 -1.44 17.70 2.08
N LYS A 152 -1.91 17.90 3.30
CA LYS A 152 -1.26 18.78 4.29
C LYS A 152 0.20 18.35 4.54
N TYR A 153 0.43 17.06 4.70
CA TYR A 153 1.79 16.54 4.91
C TYR A 153 2.65 16.68 3.65
N TRP A 154 2.15 16.23 2.49
CA TRP A 154 2.92 16.23 1.24
C TRP A 154 3.24 17.62 0.70
N SER A 155 2.42 18.63 1.01
CA SER A 155 2.69 20.03 0.61
C SER A 155 3.79 20.70 1.42
N GLN A 156 4.18 20.13 2.56
CA GLN A 156 5.18 20.68 3.48
C GLN A 156 6.52 19.93 3.46
N ASN A 157 6.54 18.77 2.84
CA ASN A 157 7.66 17.85 2.78
C ASN A 157 7.83 17.32 1.34
#